data_16415a2bf2532a97d3a36055e18d8f43
#
_entry.id   16415a2bf2532a97d3a36055e18d8f43
#
_cell.length_a   1.000
_cell.length_b   1.000
_cell.length_c   1.000
_cell.angle_alpha   90.00
_cell.angle_beta   90.00
_cell.angle_gamma   90.00
#
_symmetry.space_group_name_H-M   'P 1'
#
loop_
_entity.id
_entity.type
_entity.pdbx_description
1 polymer ?
#
loop_
_entity_poly.entity_id
_entity_poly.type
_entity_poly.pdbx_seq_one_letter_code
_entity_poly.pdbx_strand_id
1 'polypeptide(L)'
;MYSLFDYGAFIANRARMNAYRQALQGAVQPDAVVLDLGAGTGIFALLACQMGARRVYAIEPDDVIQVARDLAAANGYADRIEFFQALSTQITLPERADVIISDLHGNLPFYTRGLSAIIDARRRFLAPGGRLIPRCDTLWAAVVAAPGLYRRSLGVWEGRKFGLNQAAARDLAMNTMQRCFLGRDKLLGPPQCWGRLDYTTLQSPNLTGAVTWEMDRPGTAHGLLVWFDAELAPGLGFSNAPGAPKLIYGQTFFPWPQPVKLARGDLVAVSLAARLVGKIISGIGTAASWNRERRTVPKRTFANPASLGPRCPRPD
;
A
#
# COMPACT_ATOMS: atom_id res chain seq x y z
N MET A 1 -15.30 -4.27 -2.79
CA MET A 1 -15.40 -5.74 -2.98
C MET A 1 -14.61 -6.12 -4.21
N TYR A 2 -13.70 -7.08 -4.12
CA TYR A 2 -12.98 -7.65 -5.26
C TYR A 2 -13.84 -8.75 -5.91
N SER A 3 -13.71 -8.92 -7.22
CA SER A 3 -14.34 -10.04 -7.94
C SER A 3 -13.51 -11.32 -7.80
N LEU A 4 -14.08 -12.47 -8.10
CA LEU A 4 -13.31 -13.73 -8.14
C LEU A 4 -12.19 -13.71 -9.18
N PHE A 5 -12.34 -12.92 -10.26
CA PHE A 5 -11.27 -12.70 -11.25
C PHE A 5 -10.09 -11.93 -10.65
N ASP A 6 -10.35 -10.96 -9.76
CA ASP A 6 -9.30 -10.23 -9.05
C ASP A 6 -8.55 -11.18 -8.11
N TYR A 7 -9.25 -12.00 -7.33
CA TYR A 7 -8.64 -13.03 -6.47
C TYR A 7 -7.81 -14.03 -7.29
N GLY A 8 -8.32 -14.45 -8.44
CA GLY A 8 -7.55 -15.28 -9.39
C GLY A 8 -6.26 -14.61 -9.85
N ALA A 9 -6.31 -13.32 -10.18
CA ALA A 9 -5.13 -12.53 -10.54
C ALA A 9 -4.15 -12.38 -9.37
N PHE A 10 -4.66 -12.23 -8.12
CA PHE A 10 -3.84 -12.17 -6.91
C PHE A 10 -3.06 -13.48 -6.69
N ILE A 11 -3.72 -14.62 -6.85
CA ILE A 11 -3.11 -15.95 -6.73
C ILE A 11 -2.12 -16.20 -7.88
N ALA A 12 -2.44 -15.77 -9.09
CA ALA A 12 -1.58 -15.96 -10.26
C ALA A 12 -0.31 -15.09 -10.22
N ASN A 13 -0.22 -14.08 -9.36
CA ASN A 13 0.97 -13.23 -9.25
C ASN A 13 2.10 -13.96 -8.52
N ARG A 14 2.93 -14.66 -9.29
CA ARG A 14 3.99 -15.56 -8.77
C ARG A 14 4.98 -14.88 -7.84
N ALA A 15 5.43 -13.65 -8.17
CA ALA A 15 6.41 -12.94 -7.35
C ALA A 15 5.87 -12.69 -5.94
N ARG A 16 4.63 -12.16 -5.84
CA ARG A 16 3.93 -11.95 -4.58
C ARG A 16 3.69 -13.26 -3.83
N MET A 17 3.07 -14.25 -4.48
CA MET A 17 2.70 -15.51 -3.83
C MET A 17 3.91 -16.30 -3.34
N ASN A 18 5.00 -16.30 -4.10
CA ASN A 18 6.24 -16.96 -3.65
C ASN A 18 6.82 -16.30 -2.40
N ALA A 19 6.83 -14.97 -2.34
CA ALA A 19 7.31 -14.24 -1.17
C ALA A 19 6.46 -14.57 0.08
N TYR A 20 5.12 -14.50 -0.03
CA TYR A 20 4.23 -14.86 1.08
C TYR A 20 4.36 -16.33 1.50
N ARG A 21 4.45 -17.26 0.53
CA ARG A 21 4.65 -18.69 0.81
C ARG A 21 5.95 -18.94 1.57
N GLN A 22 7.05 -18.30 1.16
CA GLN A 22 8.34 -18.42 1.85
C GLN A 22 8.29 -17.80 3.26
N ALA A 23 7.62 -16.65 3.42
CA ALA A 23 7.44 -16.01 4.72
C ALA A 23 6.65 -16.91 5.68
N LEU A 24 5.53 -17.50 5.22
CA LEU A 24 4.76 -18.46 5.99
C LEU A 24 5.60 -19.70 6.34
N GLN A 25 6.34 -20.27 5.38
CA GLN A 25 7.18 -21.44 5.61
C GLN A 25 8.25 -21.20 6.68
N GLY A 26 8.79 -19.98 6.76
CA GLY A 26 9.74 -19.59 7.81
C GLY A 26 9.09 -19.24 9.15
N ALA A 27 7.79 -18.97 9.18
CA ALA A 27 7.08 -18.51 10.37
C ALA A 27 6.24 -19.59 11.04
N VAL A 28 5.57 -20.45 10.25
CA VAL A 28 4.68 -21.50 10.76
C VAL A 28 5.54 -22.68 11.25
N GLN A 29 5.48 -22.93 12.54
CA GLN A 29 6.06 -24.12 13.17
C GLN A 29 4.99 -25.20 13.31
N PRO A 30 5.37 -26.48 13.51
CA PRO A 30 4.40 -27.52 13.89
C PRO A 30 3.58 -27.03 15.10
N ASP A 31 2.28 -27.34 15.06
CA ASP A 31 1.30 -26.95 16.09
C ASP A 31 1.03 -25.43 16.25
N ALA A 32 1.59 -24.58 15.38
CA ALA A 32 1.31 -23.15 15.42
C ALA A 32 -0.17 -22.83 15.19
N VAL A 33 -0.62 -21.77 15.82
CA VAL A 33 -1.90 -21.10 15.57
C VAL A 33 -1.66 -19.92 14.62
N VAL A 34 -2.42 -19.87 13.53
CA VAL A 34 -2.29 -18.81 12.52
C VAL A 34 -3.58 -18.02 12.40
N LEU A 35 -3.47 -16.70 12.30
CA LEU A 35 -4.57 -15.81 11.94
C LEU A 35 -4.35 -15.29 10.51
N ASP A 36 -5.29 -15.58 9.60
CA ASP A 36 -5.38 -14.99 8.27
C ASP A 36 -6.37 -13.80 8.32
N LEU A 37 -5.84 -12.59 8.32
CA LEU A 37 -6.59 -11.35 8.45
C LEU A 37 -6.90 -10.73 7.09
N GLY A 38 -8.16 -10.72 6.69
CA GLY A 38 -8.62 -10.41 5.33
C GLY A 38 -8.36 -11.58 4.40
N ALA A 39 -8.87 -12.75 4.79
CA ALA A 39 -8.53 -14.03 4.18
C ALA A 39 -8.96 -14.16 2.70
N GLY A 40 -9.98 -13.39 2.27
CA GLY A 40 -10.51 -13.49 0.92
C GLY A 40 -10.93 -14.91 0.58
N THR A 41 -10.31 -15.53 -0.43
CA THR A 41 -10.52 -16.94 -0.81
C THR A 41 -9.76 -17.94 0.07
N GLY A 42 -9.10 -17.50 1.17
CA GLY A 42 -8.45 -18.38 2.15
C GLY A 42 -7.10 -18.97 1.71
N ILE A 43 -6.45 -18.43 0.69
CA ILE A 43 -5.22 -19.04 0.16
C ILE A 43 -4.11 -19.11 1.22
N PHE A 44 -3.96 -18.09 2.06
CA PHE A 44 -2.94 -18.10 3.11
C PHE A 44 -3.31 -19.04 4.26
N ALA A 45 -4.60 -19.14 4.60
CA ALA A 45 -5.09 -20.10 5.57
C ALA A 45 -4.81 -21.55 5.12
N LEU A 46 -5.07 -21.87 3.85
CA LEU A 46 -4.77 -23.18 3.26
C LEU A 46 -3.28 -23.49 3.27
N LEU A 47 -2.45 -22.52 2.88
CA LEU A 47 -0.98 -22.66 2.92
C LEU A 47 -0.46 -22.87 4.35
N ALA A 48 -1.03 -22.17 5.34
CA ALA A 48 -0.67 -22.37 6.75
C ALA A 48 -0.99 -23.81 7.22
N CYS A 49 -2.16 -24.33 6.85
CA CYS A 49 -2.53 -25.73 7.10
C CYS A 49 -1.56 -26.71 6.43
N GLN A 50 -1.22 -26.48 5.17
CA GLN A 50 -0.27 -27.31 4.43
C GLN A 50 1.11 -27.34 5.10
N MET A 51 1.51 -26.24 5.74
CA MET A 51 2.78 -26.10 6.45
C MET A 51 2.76 -26.61 7.89
N GLY A 52 1.64 -27.18 8.35
CA GLY A 52 1.56 -27.84 9.66
C GLY A 52 0.92 -27.01 10.77
N ALA A 53 0.30 -25.85 10.48
CA ALA A 53 -0.45 -25.12 11.50
C ALA A 53 -1.52 -26.01 12.12
N ARG A 54 -1.62 -26.06 13.46
CA ARG A 54 -2.62 -26.84 14.18
C ARG A 54 -4.02 -26.27 13.99
N ARG A 55 -4.13 -24.95 14.07
CA ARG A 55 -5.38 -24.19 13.94
C ARG A 55 -5.14 -22.95 13.11
N VAL A 56 -6.09 -22.62 12.25
CA VAL A 56 -6.11 -21.36 11.52
C VAL A 56 -7.44 -20.66 11.77
N TYR A 57 -7.37 -19.37 12.10
CA TYR A 57 -8.52 -18.48 12.16
C TYR A 57 -8.50 -17.61 10.92
N ALA A 58 -9.53 -17.67 10.10
CA ALA A 58 -9.65 -16.90 8.86
C ALA A 58 -10.76 -15.87 9.00
N ILE A 59 -10.41 -14.58 8.91
CA ILE A 59 -11.35 -13.47 9.07
C ILE A 59 -11.51 -12.77 7.73
N GLU A 60 -12.74 -12.71 7.22
CA GLU A 60 -13.09 -11.99 5.98
C GLU A 60 -14.55 -11.51 6.07
N PRO A 61 -14.82 -10.21 6.01
CA PRO A 61 -16.18 -9.69 6.11
C PRO A 61 -17.04 -9.92 4.86
N ASP A 62 -16.41 -10.09 3.69
CA ASP A 62 -17.12 -10.25 2.42
C ASP A 62 -17.56 -11.70 2.17
N ASP A 63 -18.59 -11.89 1.33
CA ASP A 63 -19.17 -13.20 1.00
C ASP A 63 -18.19 -14.17 0.32
N VAL A 64 -17.06 -13.66 -0.17
CA VAL A 64 -15.99 -14.49 -0.75
C VAL A 64 -15.45 -15.53 0.23
N ILE A 65 -15.65 -15.35 1.53
CA ILE A 65 -15.30 -16.33 2.57
C ILE A 65 -16.00 -17.70 2.35
N GLN A 66 -17.13 -17.74 1.64
CA GLN A 66 -17.79 -19.01 1.30
C GLN A 66 -16.92 -19.83 0.35
N VAL A 67 -16.26 -19.17 -0.61
CA VAL A 67 -15.28 -19.83 -1.48
C VAL A 67 -14.10 -20.38 -0.66
N ALA A 68 -13.65 -19.66 0.37
CA ALA A 68 -12.60 -20.15 1.26
C ALA A 68 -13.02 -21.40 2.02
N ARG A 69 -14.28 -21.50 2.47
CA ARG A 69 -14.84 -22.71 3.12
C ARG A 69 -14.85 -23.91 2.17
N ASP A 70 -15.33 -23.72 0.94
CA ASP A 70 -15.38 -24.75 -0.09
C ASP A 70 -13.97 -25.25 -0.45
N LEU A 71 -13.01 -24.32 -0.59
CA LEU A 71 -11.61 -24.66 -0.82
C LEU A 71 -10.99 -25.42 0.36
N ALA A 72 -11.32 -25.05 1.59
CA ALA A 72 -10.85 -25.77 2.78
C ALA A 72 -11.39 -27.21 2.81
N ALA A 73 -12.66 -27.41 2.51
CA ALA A 73 -13.28 -28.74 2.42
C ALA A 73 -12.64 -29.59 1.30
N ALA A 74 -12.45 -28.99 0.12
CA ALA A 74 -11.85 -29.67 -1.03
C ALA A 74 -10.39 -30.10 -0.80
N ASN A 75 -9.67 -29.41 0.11
CA ASN A 75 -8.27 -29.72 0.46
C ASN A 75 -8.12 -30.50 1.76
N GLY A 76 -9.21 -30.89 2.43
CA GLY A 76 -9.17 -31.66 3.68
C GLY A 76 -8.75 -30.85 4.91
N TYR A 77 -8.96 -29.53 4.91
CA TYR A 77 -8.58 -28.63 6.02
C TYR A 77 -9.78 -28.02 6.74
N ALA A 78 -11.01 -28.44 6.44
CA ALA A 78 -12.23 -27.88 7.03
C ALA A 78 -12.21 -27.89 8.56
N ASP A 79 -11.72 -28.95 9.19
CA ASP A 79 -11.65 -29.10 10.65
C ASP A 79 -10.52 -28.28 11.31
N ARG A 80 -9.58 -27.78 10.51
CA ARG A 80 -8.42 -27.02 10.98
C ARG A 80 -8.58 -25.53 10.82
N ILE A 81 -9.53 -25.06 9.98
CA ILE A 81 -9.76 -23.64 9.72
C ILE A 81 -11.12 -23.23 10.28
N GLU A 82 -11.10 -22.26 11.18
CA GLU A 82 -12.31 -21.60 11.67
C GLU A 82 -12.50 -20.27 10.96
N PHE A 83 -13.67 -20.08 10.34
CA PHE A 83 -13.96 -18.93 9.49
C PHE A 83 -14.91 -17.94 10.17
N PHE A 84 -14.53 -16.69 10.22
CA PHE A 84 -15.32 -15.58 10.75
C PHE A 84 -15.71 -14.63 9.62
N GLN A 85 -16.98 -14.59 9.25
CA GLN A 85 -17.52 -13.60 8.31
C GLN A 85 -17.87 -12.33 9.07
N ALA A 86 -16.84 -11.56 9.45
CA ALA A 86 -16.99 -10.37 10.26
C ALA A 86 -15.76 -9.48 10.13
N LEU A 87 -15.82 -8.25 10.63
CA LEU A 87 -14.64 -7.44 10.86
C LEU A 87 -13.86 -7.98 12.07
N SER A 88 -12.53 -7.94 12.02
CA SER A 88 -11.67 -8.41 13.13
C SER A 88 -12.02 -7.75 14.47
N THR A 89 -12.46 -6.50 14.44
CA THR A 89 -12.86 -5.74 15.64
C THR A 89 -14.17 -6.23 16.28
N GLN A 90 -14.93 -7.09 15.61
CA GLN A 90 -16.24 -7.58 16.08
C GLN A 90 -16.19 -8.99 16.66
N ILE A 91 -15.03 -9.64 16.63
CA ILE A 91 -14.86 -11.00 17.09
C ILE A 91 -13.88 -11.10 18.26
N THR A 92 -13.91 -12.23 18.93
CA THR A 92 -12.89 -12.71 19.86
C THR A 92 -12.37 -14.05 19.38
N LEU A 93 -11.09 -14.33 19.55
CA LEU A 93 -10.51 -15.64 19.30
C LEU A 93 -10.37 -16.41 20.62
N PRO A 94 -10.53 -17.74 20.61
CA PRO A 94 -10.38 -18.56 21.82
C PRO A 94 -8.94 -18.62 22.32
N GLU A 95 -7.97 -18.40 21.45
CA GLU A 95 -6.54 -18.38 21.76
C GLU A 95 -5.81 -17.36 20.90
N ARG A 96 -4.58 -16.98 21.28
CA ARG A 96 -3.74 -16.08 20.49
C ARG A 96 -3.02 -16.84 19.39
N ALA A 97 -2.76 -16.12 18.28
CA ALA A 97 -2.05 -16.65 17.14
C ALA A 97 -0.53 -16.42 17.25
N ASP A 98 0.25 -17.43 16.92
CA ASP A 98 1.70 -17.35 16.80
C ASP A 98 2.13 -16.57 15.57
N VAL A 99 1.30 -16.60 14.50
CA VAL A 99 1.51 -15.88 13.27
C VAL A 99 0.21 -15.17 12.86
N ILE A 100 0.30 -13.88 12.54
CA ILE A 100 -0.77 -13.15 11.86
C ILE A 100 -0.27 -12.83 10.46
N ILE A 101 -1.00 -13.29 9.45
CA ILE A 101 -0.75 -12.96 8.05
C ILE A 101 -1.86 -12.09 7.50
N SER A 102 -1.50 -11.12 6.67
CA SER A 102 -2.47 -10.27 5.97
C SER A 102 -1.90 -9.75 4.65
N ASP A 103 -2.78 -9.45 3.68
CA ASP A 103 -2.44 -8.65 2.51
C ASP A 103 -3.51 -7.58 2.28
N LEU A 104 -3.39 -6.51 3.04
CA LEU A 104 -4.32 -5.39 3.05
C LEU A 104 -3.72 -4.13 2.41
N HIS A 105 -2.78 -4.30 1.44
CA HIS A 105 -2.03 -3.19 0.87
C HIS A 105 -2.84 -2.30 -0.08
N GLY A 106 -3.65 -2.85 -0.97
CA GLY A 106 -4.19 -2.10 -2.09
C GLY A 106 -3.07 -1.56 -2.99
N ASN A 107 -3.24 -0.37 -3.59
CA ASN A 107 -2.17 0.28 -4.37
C ASN A 107 -1.04 0.84 -3.48
N LEU A 108 -1.37 1.17 -2.25
CA LEU A 108 -0.49 1.57 -1.16
C LEU A 108 -1.01 0.93 0.13
N PRO A 109 -0.17 0.72 1.15
CA PRO A 109 -0.56 0.07 2.41
C PRO A 109 -1.48 0.94 3.29
N PHE A 110 -2.32 1.74 2.67
CA PHE A 110 -3.33 2.58 3.30
C PHE A 110 -4.75 2.23 2.83
N TYR A 111 -4.94 1.01 2.32
CA TYR A 111 -6.24 0.62 1.78
C TYR A 111 -7.28 0.51 2.90
N THR A 112 -8.34 1.29 2.78
CA THR A 112 -9.48 1.32 3.71
C THR A 112 -9.05 1.38 5.19
N ARG A 113 -9.45 0.40 6.01
CA ARG A 113 -9.10 0.25 7.43
C ARG A 113 -8.01 -0.77 7.69
N GLY A 114 -7.25 -1.20 6.67
CA GLY A 114 -6.26 -2.27 6.78
C GLY A 114 -5.28 -2.05 7.91
N LEU A 115 -4.67 -0.85 8.02
CA LEU A 115 -3.74 -0.53 9.11
C LEU A 115 -4.40 -0.60 10.50
N SER A 116 -5.64 -0.11 10.63
CA SER A 116 -6.37 -0.19 11.90
C SER A 116 -6.66 -1.64 12.28
N ALA A 117 -7.01 -2.48 11.30
CA ALA A 117 -7.25 -3.91 11.52
C ALA A 117 -5.96 -4.63 11.94
N ILE A 118 -4.83 -4.33 11.32
CA ILE A 118 -3.53 -4.92 11.69
C ILE A 118 -3.12 -4.48 13.11
N ILE A 119 -3.27 -3.20 13.45
CA ILE A 119 -2.98 -2.68 14.80
C ILE A 119 -3.84 -3.36 15.86
N ASP A 120 -5.14 -3.50 15.60
CA ASP A 120 -6.09 -4.15 16.50
C ASP A 120 -5.77 -5.64 16.64
N ALA A 121 -5.60 -6.36 15.53
CA ALA A 121 -5.28 -7.78 15.54
C ALA A 121 -3.97 -8.08 16.28
N ARG A 122 -2.92 -7.28 16.05
CA ARG A 122 -1.66 -7.41 16.79
C ARG A 122 -1.86 -7.31 18.31
N ARG A 123 -2.64 -6.33 18.75
CA ARG A 123 -2.86 -6.08 20.20
C ARG A 123 -3.66 -7.20 20.85
N ARG A 124 -4.72 -7.64 20.19
CA ARG A 124 -5.66 -8.59 20.80
C ARG A 124 -5.30 -10.05 20.52
N PHE A 125 -4.80 -10.35 19.34
CA PHE A 125 -4.72 -11.72 18.84
C PHE A 125 -3.28 -12.25 18.70
N LEU A 126 -2.25 -11.40 18.65
CA LEU A 126 -0.88 -11.89 18.52
C LEU A 126 -0.36 -12.41 19.87
N ALA A 127 0.20 -13.60 19.87
CA ALA A 127 0.88 -14.18 21.04
C ALA A 127 2.16 -13.41 21.38
N PRO A 128 2.62 -13.42 22.65
CA PRO A 128 3.95 -12.93 23.00
C PRO A 128 5.03 -13.63 22.16
N GLY A 129 5.89 -12.85 21.46
CA GLY A 129 6.89 -13.40 20.56
C GLY A 129 6.37 -13.83 19.19
N GLY A 130 5.05 -13.69 18.93
CA GLY A 130 4.41 -14.01 17.66
C GLY A 130 4.90 -13.12 16.50
N ARG A 131 4.64 -13.54 15.28
CA ARG A 131 5.14 -12.93 14.04
C ARG A 131 4.02 -12.30 13.23
N LEU A 132 4.32 -11.14 12.61
CA LEU A 132 3.45 -10.47 11.64
C LEU A 132 4.01 -10.65 10.22
N ILE A 133 3.14 -10.97 9.28
CA ILE A 133 3.42 -11.03 7.84
C ILE A 133 2.36 -10.17 7.13
N PRO A 134 2.75 -9.02 6.54
CA PRO A 134 4.08 -8.42 6.48
C PRO A 134 4.55 -7.89 7.83
N ARG A 135 5.87 -7.74 7.95
CA ARG A 135 6.52 -7.13 9.09
C ARG A 135 6.56 -5.61 8.99
N CYS A 136 6.86 -5.10 7.79
CA CYS A 136 7.11 -3.68 7.59
C CYS A 136 6.90 -3.30 6.12
N ASP A 137 6.46 -2.06 5.88
CA ASP A 137 6.51 -1.44 4.55
C ASP A 137 7.36 -0.17 4.59
N THR A 138 8.22 0.00 3.58
CA THR A 138 8.95 1.23 3.32
C THR A 138 8.30 1.97 2.16
N LEU A 139 8.00 3.24 2.36
CA LEU A 139 7.25 4.06 1.41
C LEU A 139 8.18 5.02 0.67
N TRP A 140 8.15 4.96 -0.63
CA TRP A 140 9.01 5.72 -1.52
C TRP A 140 8.23 6.70 -2.37
N ALA A 141 8.89 7.78 -2.76
CA ALA A 141 8.36 8.74 -3.71
C ALA A 141 9.44 9.21 -4.68
N ALA A 142 9.03 9.62 -5.88
CA ALA A 142 9.88 10.31 -6.84
C ALA A 142 9.08 11.25 -7.73
N VAL A 143 9.74 12.33 -8.16
CA VAL A 143 9.21 13.24 -9.20
C VAL A 143 9.32 12.56 -10.55
N VAL A 144 8.26 12.64 -11.38
CA VAL A 144 8.22 11.91 -12.64
C VAL A 144 7.89 12.75 -13.87
N ALA A 145 8.53 12.38 -14.99
CA ALA A 145 8.22 12.84 -16.34
C ALA A 145 7.29 11.81 -17.03
N ALA A 146 5.99 11.98 -16.90
CA ALA A 146 4.99 11.04 -17.43
C ALA A 146 3.91 11.73 -18.29
N PRO A 147 4.27 12.37 -19.42
CA PRO A 147 3.33 13.19 -20.21
C PRO A 147 2.15 12.38 -20.75
N GLY A 148 2.37 11.12 -21.15
CA GLY A 148 1.30 10.25 -21.64
C GLY A 148 0.28 9.90 -20.57
N LEU A 149 0.75 9.58 -19.35
CA LEU A 149 -0.11 9.30 -18.21
C LEU A 149 -0.88 10.57 -17.79
N TYR A 150 -0.19 11.70 -17.68
CA TYR A 150 -0.78 13.00 -17.34
C TYR A 150 -1.90 13.39 -18.32
N ARG A 151 -1.68 13.27 -19.64
CA ARG A 151 -2.71 13.55 -20.66
C ARG A 151 -3.93 12.64 -20.53
N ARG A 152 -3.73 11.36 -20.25
CA ARG A 152 -4.85 10.42 -20.03
C ARG A 152 -5.62 10.75 -18.75
N SER A 153 -4.96 11.22 -17.71
CA SER A 153 -5.58 11.53 -16.42
C SER A 153 -6.32 12.86 -16.43
N LEU A 154 -5.68 13.92 -16.89
CA LEU A 154 -6.18 15.29 -16.80
C LEU A 154 -6.56 15.90 -18.16
N GLY A 155 -5.82 15.59 -19.22
CA GLY A 155 -6.04 16.18 -20.54
C GLY A 155 -7.40 15.84 -21.16
N VAL A 156 -8.02 14.73 -20.73
CA VAL A 156 -9.40 14.38 -21.16
C VAL A 156 -10.43 15.42 -20.68
N TRP A 157 -10.14 16.10 -19.57
CA TRP A 157 -11.01 17.11 -18.96
C TRP A 157 -10.64 18.54 -19.35
N GLU A 158 -9.66 18.73 -20.22
CA GLU A 158 -9.24 20.04 -20.69
C GLU A 158 -10.10 20.50 -21.88
N GLY A 159 -10.29 21.84 -21.95
CA GLY A 159 -11.07 22.47 -23.01
C GLY A 159 -12.59 22.33 -22.86
N ARG A 160 -13.32 22.61 -23.95
CA ARG A 160 -14.78 22.53 -24.04
C ARG A 160 -15.17 21.41 -24.99
N LYS A 161 -15.13 20.16 -24.52
CA LYS A 161 -15.63 19.03 -25.31
C LYS A 161 -17.16 19.10 -25.39
N PHE A 162 -17.69 18.98 -26.60
CA PHE A 162 -19.13 19.13 -26.87
C PHE A 162 -19.70 20.49 -26.44
N GLY A 163 -18.85 21.55 -26.37
CA GLY A 163 -19.27 22.88 -25.90
C GLY A 163 -19.41 23.02 -24.39
N LEU A 164 -19.16 21.95 -23.60
CA LEU A 164 -19.35 21.91 -22.16
C LEU A 164 -18.06 22.22 -21.39
N ASN A 165 -18.19 23.00 -20.32
CA ASN A 165 -17.08 23.25 -19.39
C ASN A 165 -16.92 22.06 -18.44
N GLN A 166 -15.76 21.42 -18.42
CA GLN A 166 -15.46 20.24 -17.60
C GLN A 166 -14.45 20.53 -16.48
N ALA A 167 -14.19 21.80 -16.16
CA ALA A 167 -13.17 22.19 -15.17
C ALA A 167 -13.39 21.53 -13.80
N ALA A 168 -14.64 21.43 -13.35
CA ALA A 168 -14.94 20.77 -12.07
C ALA A 168 -14.52 19.29 -12.04
N ALA A 169 -14.70 18.56 -13.15
CA ALA A 169 -14.25 17.17 -13.26
C ALA A 169 -12.71 17.09 -13.30
N ARG A 170 -12.04 18.05 -13.94
CA ARG A 170 -10.58 18.15 -13.94
C ARG A 170 -10.03 18.35 -12.53
N ASP A 171 -10.66 19.20 -11.73
CA ASP A 171 -10.24 19.46 -10.34
C ASP A 171 -10.40 18.22 -9.47
N LEU A 172 -11.47 17.45 -9.64
CA LEU A 172 -11.63 16.16 -8.97
C LEU A 172 -10.59 15.13 -9.42
N ALA A 173 -10.37 15.00 -10.73
CA ALA A 173 -9.37 14.08 -11.28
C ALA A 173 -7.95 14.43 -10.82
N MET A 174 -7.61 15.72 -10.69
CA MET A 174 -6.33 16.19 -10.17
C MET A 174 -6.11 15.80 -8.70
N ASN A 175 -7.19 15.74 -7.91
CA ASN A 175 -7.16 15.34 -6.51
C ASN A 175 -7.37 13.83 -6.30
N THR A 176 -7.32 13.05 -7.39
CA THR A 176 -7.51 11.60 -7.36
C THR A 176 -6.19 10.90 -7.68
N MET A 177 -5.78 9.99 -6.81
CA MET A 177 -4.63 9.13 -7.08
C MET A 177 -4.94 8.14 -8.19
N GLN A 178 -3.97 7.90 -9.07
CA GLN A 178 -4.12 6.98 -10.19
C GLN A 178 -3.15 5.81 -10.11
N ARG A 179 -3.66 4.58 -10.18
CA ARG A 179 -2.82 3.40 -10.34
C ARG A 179 -2.14 3.40 -11.71
N CYS A 180 -0.84 3.11 -11.72
CA CYS A 180 -0.06 3.05 -12.95
C CYS A 180 1.10 2.05 -12.86
N PHE A 181 1.77 1.87 -14.00
CA PHE A 181 3.02 1.12 -14.11
C PHE A 181 3.99 1.97 -14.93
N LEU A 182 4.98 2.55 -14.27
CA LEU A 182 6.02 3.36 -14.90
C LEU A 182 7.39 2.67 -14.77
N GLY A 183 8.23 2.86 -15.78
CA GLY A 183 9.62 2.44 -15.74
C GLY A 183 10.52 3.45 -15.02
N ARG A 184 11.73 3.04 -14.66
CA ARG A 184 12.74 3.90 -14.04
C ARG A 184 13.14 5.11 -14.91
N ASP A 185 13.03 4.98 -16.22
CA ASP A 185 13.29 6.04 -17.20
C ASP A 185 12.39 7.28 -17.04
N LYS A 186 11.27 7.14 -16.33
CA LYS A 186 10.35 8.25 -16.04
C LYS A 186 10.70 9.04 -14.80
N LEU A 187 11.63 8.57 -13.97
CA LEU A 187 12.06 9.29 -12.75
C LEU A 187 12.95 10.47 -13.14
N LEU A 188 12.66 11.66 -12.58
CA LEU A 188 13.46 12.88 -12.74
C LEU A 188 14.47 13.08 -11.62
N GLY A 189 14.36 12.33 -10.54
CA GLY A 189 15.30 12.33 -9.43
C GLY A 189 15.32 10.95 -8.75
N PRO A 190 16.26 10.73 -7.82
CA PRO A 190 16.36 9.45 -7.10
C PRO A 190 15.11 9.22 -6.23
N PRO A 191 14.74 7.94 -5.98
CA PRO A 191 13.73 7.61 -4.97
C PRO A 191 14.08 8.20 -3.61
N GLN A 192 13.09 8.77 -2.93
CA GLN A 192 13.20 9.26 -1.55
C GLN A 192 12.22 8.51 -0.67
N CYS A 193 12.71 7.99 0.47
CA CYS A 193 11.83 7.40 1.47
C CYS A 193 11.10 8.51 2.23
N TRP A 194 9.75 8.46 2.22
CA TRP A 194 8.94 9.41 2.95
C TRP A 194 8.31 8.84 4.21
N GLY A 195 8.38 7.52 4.40
CA GLY A 195 7.86 6.90 5.59
C GLY A 195 8.09 5.40 5.66
N ARG A 196 7.91 4.87 6.87
CA ARG A 196 7.99 3.45 7.16
C ARG A 196 6.85 3.04 8.08
N LEU A 197 6.21 1.93 7.78
CA LEU A 197 5.15 1.30 8.57
C LEU A 197 5.71 0.02 9.17
N ASP A 198 6.21 0.08 10.37
CA ASP A 198 6.61 -1.12 11.12
C ASP A 198 5.38 -1.67 11.85
N TYR A 199 4.82 -2.74 11.35
CA TYR A 199 3.58 -3.34 11.86
C TYR A 199 3.74 -3.89 13.28
N THR A 200 4.97 -4.19 13.70
CA THR A 200 5.25 -4.68 15.06
C THR A 200 5.08 -3.60 16.12
N THR A 201 5.27 -2.34 15.74
CA THR A 201 5.24 -1.19 16.67
C THR A 201 4.21 -0.13 16.33
N LEU A 202 3.63 -0.17 15.11
CA LEU A 202 2.70 0.84 14.62
C LEU A 202 1.53 1.07 15.59
N GLN A 203 1.26 2.34 15.95
CA GLN A 203 0.20 2.73 16.88
C GLN A 203 -0.94 3.50 16.23
N SER A 204 -0.70 4.10 15.08
CA SER A 204 -1.66 4.94 14.35
C SER A 204 -1.71 4.53 12.87
N PRO A 205 -2.89 4.51 12.24
CA PRO A 205 -3.00 4.31 10.80
C PRO A 205 -2.59 5.53 9.99
N ASN A 206 -2.26 6.65 10.64
CA ASN A 206 -1.88 7.89 10.00
C ASN A 206 -0.36 8.00 9.90
N LEU A 207 0.12 8.52 8.76
CA LEU A 207 1.53 8.75 8.50
C LEU A 207 1.72 10.11 7.83
N THR A 208 2.78 10.82 8.20
CA THR A 208 3.22 12.04 7.53
C THR A 208 4.71 11.96 7.27
N GLY A 209 5.15 12.54 6.15
CA GLY A 209 6.55 12.63 5.81
C GLY A 209 6.82 13.78 4.85
N ALA A 210 8.08 14.18 4.74
CA ALA A 210 8.52 15.21 3.81
C ALA A 210 9.82 14.76 3.14
N VAL A 211 9.94 15.06 1.86
CA VAL A 211 11.11 14.74 1.03
C VAL A 211 11.46 15.92 0.15
N THR A 212 12.74 16.05 -0.16
CA THR A 212 13.25 17.11 -1.03
C THR A 212 14.20 16.51 -2.05
N TRP A 213 14.06 16.92 -3.30
CA TRP A 213 14.98 16.60 -4.38
C TRP A 213 15.69 17.85 -4.84
N GLU A 214 16.98 17.73 -5.07
CA GLU A 214 17.74 18.64 -5.91
C GLU A 214 17.83 17.99 -7.29
N MET A 215 17.38 18.70 -8.32
CA MET A 215 17.35 18.15 -9.68
C MET A 215 18.77 18.13 -10.26
N ASP A 216 19.23 16.96 -10.66
CA ASP A 216 20.54 16.74 -11.27
C ASP A 216 20.54 17.03 -12.79
N ARG A 217 19.37 17.09 -13.41
CA ARG A 217 19.16 17.32 -14.85
C ARG A 217 17.87 18.08 -15.12
N PRO A 218 17.76 18.77 -16.25
CA PRO A 218 16.51 19.42 -16.63
C PRO A 218 15.46 18.40 -17.04
N GLY A 219 14.20 18.76 -16.86
CA GLY A 219 13.07 17.91 -17.27
C GLY A 219 11.72 18.59 -17.05
N THR A 220 10.66 18.01 -17.59
CA THR A 220 9.30 18.45 -17.29
C THR A 220 8.62 17.46 -16.35
N ALA A 221 8.39 17.88 -15.13
CA ALA A 221 7.71 17.12 -14.10
C ALA A 221 6.19 17.19 -14.30
N HIS A 222 5.51 16.05 -14.16
CA HIS A 222 4.06 15.91 -14.35
C HIS A 222 3.32 15.54 -13.07
N GLY A 223 4.05 15.13 -12.04
CA GLY A 223 3.49 14.70 -10.76
C GLY A 223 4.48 13.91 -9.92
N LEU A 224 3.94 13.33 -8.87
CA LEU A 224 4.65 12.47 -7.95
C LEU A 224 4.24 11.01 -8.16
N LEU A 225 5.20 10.11 -8.18
CA LEU A 225 4.99 8.68 -8.14
C LEU A 225 5.31 8.16 -6.75
N VAL A 226 4.42 7.35 -6.20
CA VAL A 226 4.56 6.74 -4.87
C VAL A 226 4.41 5.23 -4.98
N TRP A 227 5.25 4.49 -4.25
CA TRP A 227 5.23 3.03 -4.20
C TRP A 227 5.74 2.55 -2.83
N PHE A 228 5.78 1.24 -2.64
CA PHE A 228 6.26 0.64 -1.41
C PHE A 228 7.12 -0.60 -1.65
N ASP A 229 7.97 -0.88 -0.68
CA ASP A 229 8.68 -2.14 -0.53
C ASP A 229 8.11 -2.85 0.70
N ALA A 230 7.56 -4.05 0.51
CA ALA A 230 7.04 -4.87 1.60
C ALA A 230 8.11 -5.84 2.08
N GLU A 231 8.45 -5.77 3.34
CA GLU A 231 9.25 -6.74 4.06
C GLU A 231 8.31 -7.72 4.78
N LEU A 232 8.23 -8.94 4.30
CA LEU A 232 7.38 -9.98 4.89
C LEU A 232 8.07 -10.66 6.08
N ALA A 233 9.37 -10.87 5.95
CA ALA A 233 10.29 -11.36 6.98
C ALA A 233 11.68 -10.75 6.72
N PRO A 234 12.64 -10.81 7.66
CA PRO A 234 13.97 -10.24 7.44
C PRO A 234 14.62 -10.74 6.14
N GLY A 235 14.92 -9.79 5.22
CA GLY A 235 15.50 -10.06 3.91
C GLY A 235 14.58 -10.73 2.89
N LEU A 236 13.29 -10.87 3.18
CA LEU A 236 12.30 -11.49 2.31
C LEU A 236 11.11 -10.54 2.09
N GLY A 237 10.80 -10.26 0.85
CA GLY A 237 9.69 -9.36 0.51
C GLY A 237 9.52 -9.14 -0.98
N PHE A 238 8.85 -8.07 -1.33
CA PHE A 238 8.64 -7.64 -2.71
C PHE A 238 8.54 -6.12 -2.80
N SER A 239 8.68 -5.60 -4.01
CA SER A 239 8.59 -4.17 -4.30
C SER A 239 7.70 -3.95 -5.53
N ASN A 240 6.85 -2.91 -5.48
CA ASN A 240 6.16 -2.40 -6.66
C ASN A 240 6.86 -1.16 -7.25
N ALA A 241 8.17 -1.00 -7.00
CA ALA A 241 8.98 0.08 -7.52
C ALA A 241 8.98 0.15 -9.06
N PRO A 242 9.24 1.32 -9.65
CA PRO A 242 9.48 1.46 -11.09
C PRO A 242 10.57 0.51 -11.58
N GLY A 243 10.25 -0.30 -12.60
CA GLY A 243 11.18 -1.28 -13.16
C GLY A 243 11.31 -2.61 -12.38
N ALA A 244 10.64 -2.76 -11.25
CA ALA A 244 10.47 -4.05 -10.57
C ALA A 244 9.47 -4.95 -11.36
N PRO A 245 9.45 -6.27 -11.11
CA PRO A 245 8.43 -7.14 -11.66
C PRO A 245 7.02 -6.62 -11.37
N LYS A 246 6.14 -6.68 -12.36
CA LYS A 246 4.77 -6.17 -12.20
C LYS A 246 4.03 -6.98 -11.14
N LEU A 247 3.58 -6.28 -10.11
CA LEU A 247 2.70 -6.79 -9.08
C LEU A 247 1.26 -6.31 -9.31
N ILE A 248 0.33 -6.99 -8.64
CA ILE A 248 -1.10 -6.61 -8.67
C ILE A 248 -1.35 -5.18 -8.17
N TYR A 249 -0.47 -4.63 -7.35
CA TYR A 249 -0.64 -3.32 -6.69
C TYR A 249 -0.43 -2.13 -7.66
N GLY A 250 0.57 -2.21 -8.56
CA GLY A 250 1.04 -1.06 -9.36
C GLY A 250 1.66 0.03 -8.48
N GLN A 251 2.07 1.13 -9.12
CA GLN A 251 2.45 2.36 -8.41
C GLN A 251 1.26 3.32 -8.36
N THR A 252 1.35 4.34 -7.50
CA THR A 252 0.34 5.38 -7.38
C THR A 252 0.88 6.71 -7.90
N PHE A 253 0.23 7.26 -8.91
CA PHE A 253 0.57 8.56 -9.49
C PHE A 253 -0.36 9.64 -8.94
N PHE A 254 0.25 10.74 -8.50
CA PHE A 254 -0.43 11.98 -8.08
C PHE A 254 -0.09 13.06 -9.10
N PRO A 255 -1.01 13.43 -10.00
CA PRO A 255 -0.77 14.45 -11.00
C PRO A 255 -0.64 15.83 -10.36
N TRP A 256 0.26 16.66 -10.86
CA TRP A 256 0.32 18.06 -10.48
C TRP A 256 -0.72 18.88 -11.25
N PRO A 257 -1.11 20.08 -10.74
CA PRO A 257 -2.09 20.94 -11.42
C PRO A 257 -1.71 21.28 -12.85
N GLN A 258 -0.41 21.45 -13.09
CA GLN A 258 0.18 21.66 -14.41
C GLN A 258 1.60 21.07 -14.45
N PRO A 259 2.08 20.67 -15.63
CA PRO A 259 3.47 20.27 -15.80
C PRO A 259 4.42 21.42 -15.43
N VAL A 260 5.52 21.10 -14.72
CA VAL A 260 6.52 22.07 -14.27
C VAL A 260 7.85 21.79 -14.96
N LYS A 261 8.39 22.79 -15.64
CA LYS A 261 9.74 22.74 -16.20
C LYS A 261 10.75 22.93 -15.08
N LEU A 262 11.57 21.94 -14.84
CA LEU A 262 12.64 21.92 -13.86
C LEU A 262 13.99 22.07 -14.58
N ALA A 263 14.90 22.82 -13.97
CA ALA A 263 16.29 22.95 -14.37
C ALA A 263 17.20 22.19 -13.39
N ARG A 264 18.44 21.96 -13.77
CA ARG A 264 19.47 21.45 -12.86
C ARG A 264 19.65 22.42 -11.68
N GLY A 265 19.72 21.90 -10.46
CA GLY A 265 19.83 22.67 -9.20
C GLY A 265 18.47 23.14 -8.65
N ASP A 266 17.36 22.97 -9.36
CA ASP A 266 16.05 23.30 -8.81
C ASP A 266 15.72 22.36 -7.63
N LEU A 267 15.15 22.93 -6.55
CA LEU A 267 14.71 22.18 -5.38
C LEU A 267 13.21 21.91 -5.47
N VAL A 268 12.82 20.64 -5.32
CA VAL A 268 11.42 20.21 -5.22
C VAL A 268 11.18 19.62 -3.85
N ALA A 269 10.41 20.29 -3.01
CA ALA A 269 10.03 19.81 -1.69
C ALA A 269 8.56 19.32 -1.71
N VAL A 270 8.30 18.14 -1.17
CA VAL A 270 6.95 17.55 -1.09
C VAL A 270 6.69 17.06 0.32
N SER A 271 5.54 17.45 0.86
CA SER A 271 4.98 16.88 2.09
C SER A 271 3.88 15.90 1.74
N LEU A 272 3.95 14.70 2.30
CA LEU A 272 2.95 13.65 2.11
C LEU A 272 2.26 13.37 3.45
N ALA A 273 0.95 13.17 3.39
CA ALA A 273 0.18 12.79 4.56
C ALA A 273 -0.88 11.75 4.15
N ALA A 274 -0.85 10.59 4.78
CA ALA A 274 -1.91 9.59 4.71
C ALA A 274 -2.71 9.67 6.01
N ARG A 275 -4.02 9.89 5.91
CA ARG A 275 -4.91 10.05 7.07
C ARG A 275 -6.18 9.22 6.90
N LEU A 276 -6.53 8.46 7.93
CA LEU A 276 -7.81 7.76 7.99
C LEU A 276 -8.91 8.76 8.39
N VAL A 277 -9.88 8.98 7.51
CA VAL A 277 -11.05 9.84 7.76
C VAL A 277 -12.31 9.00 7.60
N GLY A 278 -13.08 8.84 8.70
CA GLY A 278 -14.28 8.00 8.70
C GLY A 278 -13.98 6.52 8.43
N LYS A 279 -14.63 5.96 7.42
CA LYS A 279 -14.46 4.55 7.00
C LYS A 279 -13.42 4.36 5.89
N ILE A 280 -12.92 5.44 5.32
CA ILE A 280 -12.03 5.43 4.13
C ILE A 280 -10.80 6.25 4.47
N ILE A 281 -9.62 5.82 4.04
CA ILE A 281 -8.47 6.72 3.99
C ILE A 281 -8.75 7.71 2.85
N SER A 282 -9.33 8.85 3.20
CA SER A 282 -9.51 9.95 2.29
C SER A 282 -8.26 10.83 2.36
N GLY A 283 -7.49 10.79 1.28
CA GLY A 283 -6.48 11.78 1.02
C GLY A 283 -5.08 11.40 1.47
N ILE A 284 -4.29 10.84 0.55
CA ILE A 284 -2.87 11.17 0.52
C ILE A 284 -2.81 12.58 -0.05
N GLY A 285 -2.73 13.57 0.83
CA GLY A 285 -2.53 14.95 0.43
C GLY A 285 -1.05 15.15 0.07
N THR A 286 -0.77 15.65 -1.12
CA THR A 286 0.57 16.11 -1.48
C THR A 286 0.55 17.63 -1.55
N ALA A 287 1.37 18.30 -0.75
CA ALA A 287 1.70 19.71 -0.97
C ALA A 287 3.11 19.76 -1.54
N ALA A 288 3.24 20.11 -2.81
CA ALA A 288 4.53 20.35 -3.42
C ALA A 288 4.82 21.84 -3.40
N SER A 289 5.99 22.23 -2.89
CA SER A 289 6.54 23.56 -3.08
C SER A 289 7.79 23.46 -3.95
N TRP A 290 7.89 24.34 -4.96
CA TRP A 290 9.04 24.44 -5.83
C TRP A 290 9.67 25.81 -5.63
N ASN A 291 10.98 25.87 -5.46
CA ASN A 291 11.72 27.11 -5.28
C ASN A 291 12.82 27.20 -6.34
N ARG A 292 12.66 28.16 -7.25
CA ARG A 292 13.72 28.70 -8.07
C ARG A 292 14.04 30.03 -7.42
N GLU A 293 15.18 30.20 -6.75
CA GLU A 293 15.58 31.41 -6.08
C GLU A 293 14.43 32.44 -5.89
N ARG A 294 13.67 32.29 -4.78
CA ARG A 294 12.63 33.21 -4.31
C ARG A 294 11.50 33.58 -5.31
N ARG A 295 10.75 32.60 -5.81
CA ARG A 295 9.37 32.86 -6.26
C ARG A 295 8.45 31.86 -5.59
N THR A 296 7.72 32.33 -4.59
CA THR A 296 6.74 31.58 -3.83
C THR A 296 5.53 31.22 -4.69
N VAL A 297 5.23 29.92 -4.79
CA VAL A 297 3.91 29.45 -5.23
C VAL A 297 3.00 29.39 -4.00
N PRO A 298 1.71 29.79 -4.07
CA PRO A 298 0.85 29.91 -2.89
C PRO A 298 0.70 28.59 -2.15
N LYS A 299 1.01 28.63 -0.86
CA LYS A 299 0.72 27.56 0.11
C LYS A 299 -0.78 27.30 0.17
N ARG A 300 -1.24 26.12 -0.23
CA ARG A 300 -2.49 25.58 0.32
C ARG A 300 -2.08 24.72 1.53
N THR A 301 -2.19 25.34 2.68
CA THR A 301 -1.86 24.77 3.99
C THR A 301 -3.02 23.85 4.42
N PHE A 302 -2.73 22.56 4.61
CA PHE A 302 -3.45 21.78 5.61
C PHE A 302 -2.50 21.68 6.81
N ALA A 303 -2.88 22.32 7.90
CA ALA A 303 -2.06 22.49 9.09
C ALA A 303 -2.02 21.20 9.92
N ASN A 304 -0.88 20.69 10.34
CA ASN A 304 -0.26 20.80 11.65
C ASN A 304 1.02 19.96 11.76
N PRO A 305 2.12 20.48 12.31
CA PRO A 305 3.36 19.74 12.45
C PRO A 305 3.48 19.13 13.85
N ALA A 306 3.61 17.84 13.96
CA ALA A 306 4.29 17.23 15.11
C ALA A 306 4.69 15.78 14.81
N SER A 307 5.94 15.50 15.12
CA SER A 307 6.68 14.25 15.20
C SER A 307 7.39 13.77 13.91
N LEU A 308 8.69 13.99 13.89
CA LEU A 308 9.66 13.35 13.01
C LEU A 308 9.74 11.86 13.34
N GLY A 309 9.31 11.01 12.41
CA GLY A 309 9.51 9.57 12.48
C GLY A 309 10.96 9.16 12.14
N PRO A 310 11.38 7.92 12.43
CA PRO A 310 12.74 7.45 12.26
C PRO A 310 13.18 7.46 10.79
N ARG A 311 14.45 7.80 10.56
CA ARG A 311 15.07 7.86 9.23
C ARG A 311 15.15 6.47 8.61
N CYS A 312 14.81 6.36 7.32
CA CYS A 312 15.03 5.15 6.54
C CYS A 312 16.53 4.86 6.36
N PRO A 313 16.94 3.59 6.35
CA PRO A 313 18.29 3.21 5.94
C PRO A 313 18.52 3.58 4.47
N ARG A 314 19.77 3.96 4.13
CA ARG A 314 20.16 4.22 2.73
C ARG A 314 20.21 2.89 1.98
N PRO A 315 19.77 2.85 0.72
CA PRO A 315 20.07 1.70 -0.13
C PRO A 315 21.56 1.72 -0.49
N ASP A 316 22.24 0.59 -0.32
CA ASP A 316 23.55 0.30 -0.89
C ASP A 316 23.45 0.12 -2.40
#